data_2a037ef3a169147702a820f7971a180c
#
_entry.id   2a037ef3a169147702a820f7971a180c
#
_cell.length_a   1.000
_cell.length_b   1.000
_cell.length_c   1.000
_cell.angle_alpha   90.00
_cell.angle_beta   90.00
_cell.angle_gamma   90.00
#
_symmetry.space_group_name_H-M   'P 1'
#
loop_
_entity.id
_entity.type
_entity.pdbx_description
1 polymer ?
#
loop_
_entity_poly.entity_id
_entity_poly.type
_entity_poly.pdbx_seq_one_letter_code
_entity_poly.pdbx_strand_id
1 'polypeptide(L)' 'MLCYELIGESGPDHDKKFEVEVLLNGKPCGKGSGSSKKRAEQAAAAAAIDALFPGEL' A
#
# COMPACT_ATOMS: atom_id res chain seq x y z
N MET A 1 3.74 15.03 -4.32
CA MET A 1 3.52 14.03 -5.35
C MET A 1 3.35 12.65 -4.73
N LEU A 2 2.36 11.92 -5.16
CA LEU A 2 2.02 10.63 -4.59
C LEU A 2 2.59 9.51 -5.46
N CYS A 3 3.31 8.59 -4.85
CA CYS A 3 3.90 7.45 -5.56
C CYS A 3 3.57 6.15 -4.86
N TYR A 4 3.47 5.10 -5.66
CA TYR A 4 3.28 3.75 -5.15
C TYR A 4 4.53 2.93 -5.46
N GLU A 5 5.00 2.17 -4.49
CA GLU A 5 6.20 1.37 -4.65
C GLU A 5 5.94 -0.06 -4.19
N LEU A 6 6.29 -1.03 -5.03
CA LEU A 6 6.19 -2.42 -4.66
C LEU A 6 7.41 -2.74 -3.78
N ILE A 7 7.17 -3.05 -2.52
CA ILE A 7 8.23 -3.26 -1.54
C ILE A 7 8.43 -4.72 -1.18
N GLY A 8 7.55 -5.61 -1.59
CA GLY A 8 7.72 -7.01 -1.31
C GLY A 8 6.71 -7.91 -1.99
N GLU A 9 7.09 -9.17 -2.10
CA GLU A 9 6.22 -10.24 -2.58
C GLU A 9 6.52 -11.45 -1.74
N SER A 10 5.48 -12.24 -1.47
CA SER A 10 5.66 -13.48 -0.73
C SER A 10 4.58 -14.48 -1.11
N GLY A 11 4.81 -15.74 -0.75
CA GLY A 11 3.87 -16.81 -1.03
C GLY A 11 4.12 -17.53 -2.35
N PRO A 12 3.51 -18.71 -2.53
CA PRO A 12 3.65 -19.48 -3.76
C PRO A 12 2.90 -18.82 -4.92
N ASP A 13 3.19 -19.27 -6.13
CA ASP A 13 2.63 -18.68 -7.35
C ASP A 13 1.10 -18.61 -7.34
N HIS A 14 0.46 -19.60 -6.74
CA HIS A 14 -1.01 -19.66 -6.74
C HIS A 14 -1.63 -18.93 -5.55
N ASP A 15 -0.79 -18.40 -4.65
CA ASP A 15 -1.28 -17.66 -3.48
C ASP A 15 -0.26 -16.60 -3.10
N LYS A 16 0.03 -15.74 -4.04
CA LYS A 16 1.04 -14.72 -3.89
C LYS A 16 0.46 -13.49 -3.20
N LYS A 17 1.26 -12.89 -2.34
CA LYS A 17 0.91 -11.62 -1.71
C LYS A 17 1.91 -10.56 -2.12
N PHE A 18 1.41 -9.39 -2.37
CA PHE A 18 2.22 -8.23 -2.75
C PHE A 18 2.10 -7.19 -1.66
N GLU A 19 3.20 -6.48 -1.41
CA GLU A 19 3.22 -5.37 -0.48
C GLU A 19 3.58 -4.10 -1.21
N VAL A 20 2.78 -3.06 -1.00
CA VAL A 20 2.97 -1.78 -1.65
C VAL A 20 3.03 -0.69 -0.59
N GLU A 21 3.86 0.28 -0.82
CA GLU A 21 3.98 1.45 0.05
C GLU A 21 3.60 2.69 -0.74
N VAL A 22 2.85 3.57 -0.10
CA VAL A 22 2.52 4.88 -0.66
C VAL A 22 3.48 5.90 -0.10
N LEU A 23 4.08 6.69 -0.99
CA LEU A 23 4.99 7.75 -0.58
C LEU A 23 4.43 9.08 -1.04
N LEU A 24 4.48 10.05 -0.15
CA LEU A 24 4.08 11.41 -0.45
C LEU A 24 5.34 12.29 -0.39
N ASN A 25 5.73 12.81 -1.54
CA ASN A 25 6.96 13.61 -1.67
C ASN A 25 8.17 12.86 -1.13
N GLY A 26 8.24 11.56 -1.44
CA GLY A 26 9.35 10.73 -1.03
C GLY A 26 9.28 10.21 0.40
N LYS A 27 8.21 10.52 1.13
CA LYS A 27 8.05 10.05 2.52
C LYS A 27 6.98 8.97 2.60
N PRO A 28 7.28 7.84 3.24
CA PRO A 28 6.28 6.80 3.41
C PRO A 28 5.09 7.29 4.23
N CYS A 29 3.89 7.06 3.75
CA CYS A 29 2.70 7.46 4.48
C CYS A 29 1.67 6.35 4.61
N GLY A 30 1.88 5.21 3.98
CA GLY A 30 0.98 4.08 4.14
C GLY A 30 1.51 2.84 3.47
N LYS A 31 1.14 1.68 4.00
CA LYS A 31 1.50 0.39 3.43
C LYS A 31 0.27 -0.48 3.34
N GLY A 32 0.25 -1.34 2.35
CA GLY A 32 -0.84 -2.29 2.22
C GLY A 32 -0.38 -3.55 1.53
N SER A 33 -1.14 -4.61 1.71
CA SER A 33 -0.85 -5.86 1.06
C SER A 33 -2.12 -6.42 0.44
N GLY A 34 -1.95 -7.31 -0.52
CA GLY A 34 -3.09 -7.93 -1.18
C GLY A 34 -2.65 -9.04 -2.11
N SER A 35 -3.63 -9.74 -2.66
CA SER A 35 -3.37 -10.87 -3.54
C SER A 35 -2.96 -10.44 -4.95
N SER A 36 -3.01 -9.15 -5.24
CA SER A 36 -2.53 -8.60 -6.51
C SER A 36 -1.92 -7.23 -6.22
N LYS A 37 -1.13 -6.73 -7.17
CA LYS A 37 -0.55 -5.40 -7.04
C LYS A 37 -1.63 -4.35 -6.86
N LYS A 38 -2.71 -4.45 -7.63
CA LYS A 38 -3.79 -3.49 -7.54
C LYS A 38 -4.44 -3.50 -6.17
N ARG A 39 -4.68 -4.69 -5.61
CA ARG A 39 -5.26 -4.80 -4.28
C ARG A 39 -4.32 -4.26 -3.22
N ALA A 40 -3.02 -4.53 -3.37
CA ALA A 40 -2.03 -4.00 -2.45
C ALA A 40 -1.98 -2.48 -2.52
N GLU A 41 -2.07 -1.91 -3.71
CA GLU A 41 -2.10 -0.46 -3.88
C GLU A 41 -3.34 0.15 -3.23
N GLN A 42 -4.48 -0.48 -3.39
CA GLN A 42 -5.72 0.00 -2.77
C GLN A 42 -5.61 -0.03 -1.25
N ALA A 43 -5.06 -1.11 -0.71
CA ALA A 43 -4.87 -1.22 0.74
C ALA A 43 -3.87 -0.18 1.24
N ALA A 44 -2.80 0.05 0.49
CA ALA A 44 -1.81 1.06 0.85
C ALA A 44 -2.40 2.46 0.81
N ALA A 45 -3.23 2.73 -0.20
CA ALA A 45 -3.90 4.02 -0.32
C ALA A 45 -4.84 4.27 0.86
N ALA A 46 -5.59 3.24 1.26
CA ALA A 46 -6.49 3.36 2.40
C ALA A 46 -5.71 3.66 3.68
N ALA A 47 -4.58 2.97 3.87
CA ALA A 47 -3.73 3.22 5.02
C ALA A 47 -3.15 4.64 5.01
N ALA A 48 -2.78 5.12 3.83
CA ALA A 48 -2.25 6.48 3.68
C ALA A 48 -3.32 7.52 4.02
N ILE A 49 -4.54 7.30 3.56
CA ILE A 49 -5.64 8.22 3.87
C ILE A 49 -5.90 8.25 5.37
N ASP A 50 -5.89 7.09 6.00
CA ASP A 50 -6.08 7.00 7.45
C ASP A 50 -4.98 7.75 8.20
N ALA A 51 -3.74 7.65 7.72
CA ALA A 51 -2.61 8.32 8.35
C ALA A 51 -2.69 9.85 8.17
N LEU A 52 -3.12 10.30 7.00
CA LEU A 52 -3.18 11.73 6.69
C LEU A 52 -4.42 12.40 7.27
N PHE A 53 -5.51 11.65 7.42
CA PHE A 53 -6.78 12.19 7.94
C PHE A 53 -7.31 11.31 9.07
N PRO A 54 -6.55 11.17 10.16
CA PRO A 54 -6.97 10.30 11.25
C PRO A 54 -8.22 10.87 11.93
N GLY A 55 -9.14 9.99 12.24
CA GLY A 55 -10.34 10.39 12.95
C GLY A 55 -11.33 11.18 12.09
N GLU A 56 -11.15 11.17 10.79
CA GLU A 56 -12.03 11.86 9.90
C GLU A 56 -13.38 11.15 9.87
N LEU A 57 -14.41 11.84 10.23
CA LEU A 57 -15.78 11.36 10.44
C LEU A 57 -16.03 10.87 11.79
#